data_df38093ec68f211ea96203f9d832d0a8
#
_entry.id   df38093ec68f211ea96203f9d832d0a8
#
_cell.length_a   1.000
_cell.length_b   1.000
_cell.length_c   1.000
_cell.angle_alpha   90.00
_cell.angle_beta   90.00
_cell.angle_gamma   90.00
#
_symmetry.space_group_name_H-M   'P 1'
#
loop_
_entity.id
_entity.type
_entity.pdbx_description
1 polymer ?
#
loop_
_entity_poly.entity_id
_entity_poly.type
_entity_poly.pdbx_seq_one_letter_code
_entity_poly.pdbx_strand_id
1 'polypeptide(L)'
;LAVYIIIGLVYPLSFKNRGQLVGEKYRRKLTKVNNNSSEQAYGIFETLQYNKVREAKQAIIDETEELTRSSYVKNKFLIDLNALNVVTYNFGVLAFIYFATTSLDRPNMILALVAMFIVSFIPILYMGNLASTLSQTMASGKRFLELMNMPEEDQNSGKVVDFNELKIDNLSYSYSGTPVLSNINLIAKKGEIIGISGPSGCGKSTIAKLIMKFISDEGMDGRITIDNVDLADIDNRYFRENSSIILQDSYLFNATIRDNINFFDKDLDKNRLSDALRHTNLKNFVTSLKRQDKEIVGERSSNISSGQKQRLSVARSFYNDSKLLILDEATANIDIFSEIEVLKALEANKEDKITIIISHNKSTLSICDKIVKLEG
;
A
#
# COMPACT_ATOMS: atom_id res chain seq x y z
N LEU A 1 30.54 -20.37 -37.46
CA LEU A 1 30.68 -20.39 -35.99
C LEU A 1 31.19 -19.03 -35.48
N ALA A 2 32.23 -18.43 -36.02
CA ALA A 2 32.81 -17.14 -35.57
C ALA A 2 31.77 -16.03 -35.51
N VAL A 3 30.94 -15.85 -36.53
CA VAL A 3 29.89 -14.81 -36.61
C VAL A 3 28.87 -14.99 -35.47
N TYR A 4 28.49 -16.21 -35.18
CA TYR A 4 27.55 -16.55 -34.09
C TYR A 4 28.14 -16.20 -32.71
N ILE A 5 29.42 -16.50 -32.49
CA ILE A 5 30.11 -16.15 -31.24
C ILE A 5 30.23 -14.63 -31.09
N ILE A 6 30.55 -13.91 -32.14
CA ILE A 6 30.68 -12.45 -32.11
C ILE A 6 29.33 -11.81 -31.73
N ILE A 7 28.24 -12.15 -32.41
CA ILE A 7 26.94 -11.52 -32.22
C ILE A 7 26.26 -12.04 -30.94
N GLY A 8 26.36 -13.34 -30.65
CA GLY A 8 25.69 -13.96 -29.51
C GLY A 8 26.40 -13.79 -28.15
N LEU A 9 27.71 -13.61 -28.15
CA LEU A 9 28.50 -13.55 -26.93
C LEU A 9 29.35 -12.26 -26.80
N VAL A 10 30.17 -11.93 -27.82
CA VAL A 10 31.13 -10.84 -27.71
C VAL A 10 30.43 -9.48 -27.61
N TYR A 11 29.48 -9.18 -28.48
CA TYR A 11 28.78 -7.90 -28.44
C TYR A 11 27.93 -7.71 -27.16
N PRO A 12 27.10 -8.67 -26.71
CA PRO A 12 26.38 -8.53 -25.45
C PRO A 12 27.28 -8.29 -24.24
N LEU A 13 28.41 -8.98 -24.16
CA LEU A 13 29.37 -8.79 -23.06
C LEU A 13 30.09 -7.46 -23.13
N SER A 14 30.55 -7.03 -24.33
CA SER A 14 31.29 -5.79 -24.54
C SER A 14 30.45 -4.55 -24.28
N PHE A 15 29.16 -4.59 -24.62
CA PHE A 15 28.25 -3.44 -24.49
C PHE A 15 27.35 -3.48 -23.25
N LYS A 16 27.45 -4.52 -22.40
CA LYS A 16 26.64 -4.71 -21.21
C LYS A 16 26.61 -3.48 -20.29
N ASN A 17 27.78 -3.00 -19.88
CA ASN A 17 27.88 -1.90 -18.91
C ASN A 17 27.31 -0.59 -19.48
N ARG A 18 27.58 -0.30 -20.75
CA ARG A 18 27.05 0.90 -21.43
C ARG A 18 25.54 0.82 -21.59
N GLY A 19 25.01 -0.34 -21.95
CA GLY A 19 23.57 -0.59 -22.06
C GLY A 19 22.85 -0.44 -20.73
N GLN A 20 23.43 -0.95 -19.64
CA GLN A 20 22.88 -0.77 -18.29
C GLN A 20 22.83 0.68 -17.87
N LEU A 21 23.94 1.42 -18.02
CA LEU A 21 24.01 2.85 -17.68
C LEU A 21 22.96 3.69 -18.42
N VAL A 22 22.83 3.49 -19.73
CA VAL A 22 21.85 4.22 -20.56
C VAL A 22 20.42 3.84 -20.18
N GLY A 23 20.16 2.55 -19.93
CA GLY A 23 18.86 2.05 -19.48
C GLY A 23 18.45 2.57 -18.11
N GLU A 24 19.39 2.62 -17.14
CA GLU A 24 19.12 3.17 -15.81
C GLU A 24 18.83 4.67 -15.85
N LYS A 25 19.61 5.43 -16.61
CA LYS A 25 19.40 6.88 -16.79
C LYS A 25 18.02 7.17 -17.34
N TYR A 26 17.60 6.43 -18.36
CA TYR A 26 16.24 6.53 -18.92
C TYR A 26 15.16 6.21 -17.88
N ARG A 27 15.29 5.09 -17.14
CA ARG A 27 14.33 4.69 -16.10
C ARG A 27 14.20 5.73 -15.00
N ARG A 28 15.32 6.28 -14.49
CA ARG A 28 15.29 7.34 -13.47
C ARG A 28 14.53 8.59 -13.96
N LYS A 29 14.76 9.00 -15.22
CA LYS A 29 14.04 10.15 -15.80
C LYS A 29 12.54 9.86 -15.99
N LEU A 30 12.18 8.65 -16.44
CA LEU A 30 10.80 8.23 -16.58
C LEU A 30 10.06 8.22 -15.22
N THR A 31 10.69 7.68 -14.19
CA THR A 31 10.13 7.70 -12.83
C THR A 31 9.92 9.13 -12.33
N LYS A 32 10.88 10.02 -12.58
CA LYS A 32 10.77 11.43 -12.18
C LYS A 32 9.57 12.11 -12.84
N VAL A 33 9.41 11.97 -14.15
CA VAL A 33 8.27 12.54 -14.91
C VAL A 33 6.94 11.98 -14.40
N ASN A 34 6.85 10.67 -14.17
CA ASN A 34 5.63 10.05 -13.66
C ASN A 34 5.27 10.55 -12.26
N ASN A 35 6.24 10.64 -11.36
CA ASN A 35 6.00 11.13 -10.00
C ASN A 35 5.55 12.60 -10.01
N ASN A 36 6.26 13.46 -10.75
CA ASN A 36 5.90 14.87 -10.83
C ASN A 36 4.53 15.08 -11.51
N SER A 37 4.23 14.34 -12.58
CA SER A 37 2.91 14.39 -13.23
C SER A 37 1.79 13.99 -12.26
N SER A 38 2.01 12.97 -11.42
CA SER A 38 1.06 12.56 -10.40
C SER A 38 0.90 13.63 -9.32
N GLU A 39 2.00 14.21 -8.84
CA GLU A 39 2.01 15.29 -7.85
C GLU A 39 1.24 16.52 -8.36
N GLN A 40 1.49 16.93 -9.61
CA GLN A 40 0.76 18.05 -10.23
C GLN A 40 -0.74 17.74 -10.42
N ALA A 41 -1.10 16.49 -10.70
CA ALA A 41 -2.50 16.10 -10.81
C ALA A 41 -3.21 16.13 -9.45
N TYR A 42 -2.54 15.70 -8.36
CA TYR A 42 -3.08 15.80 -7.01
C TYR A 42 -3.16 17.26 -6.52
N GLY A 43 -2.13 18.07 -6.81
CA GLY A 43 -2.05 19.49 -6.42
C GLY A 43 -2.69 20.45 -7.42
N ILE A 44 -3.65 20.02 -8.26
CA ILE A 44 -4.23 20.86 -9.32
C ILE A 44 -5.01 22.04 -8.74
N PHE A 45 -5.71 21.86 -7.63
CA PHE A 45 -6.50 22.91 -7.00
C PHE A 45 -5.60 24.02 -6.43
N GLU A 46 -4.50 23.66 -5.77
CA GLU A 46 -3.51 24.58 -5.25
C GLU A 46 -2.82 25.34 -6.39
N THR A 47 -2.46 24.63 -7.46
CA THR A 47 -1.87 25.21 -8.66
C THR A 47 -2.79 26.26 -9.29
N LEU A 48 -4.09 25.98 -9.35
CA LEU A 48 -5.11 26.92 -9.83
C LEU A 48 -5.30 28.10 -8.87
N GLN A 49 -5.43 27.82 -7.56
CA GLN A 49 -5.67 28.83 -6.53
C GLN A 49 -4.54 29.87 -6.47
N TYR A 50 -3.28 29.44 -6.60
CA TYR A 50 -2.13 30.32 -6.57
C TYR A 50 -1.70 30.83 -7.95
N ASN A 51 -2.50 30.58 -9.01
CA ASN A 51 -2.24 30.99 -10.39
C ASN A 51 -0.87 30.54 -10.93
N LYS A 52 -0.46 29.29 -10.58
CA LYS A 52 0.85 28.70 -10.93
C LYS A 52 0.78 27.69 -12.07
N VAL A 53 -0.31 27.68 -12.84
CA VAL A 53 -0.54 26.74 -13.95
C VAL A 53 0.55 26.81 -15.01
N ARG A 54 1.06 28.02 -15.31
CA ARG A 54 2.10 28.23 -16.33
C ARG A 54 3.42 27.61 -15.88
N GLU A 55 3.82 27.84 -14.64
CA GLU A 55 5.05 27.31 -14.06
C GLU A 55 4.99 25.77 -13.94
N ALA A 56 3.88 25.23 -13.47
CA ALA A 56 3.65 23.80 -13.39
C ALA A 56 3.71 23.11 -14.75
N LYS A 57 3.05 23.70 -15.77
CA LYS A 57 3.11 23.22 -17.15
C LYS A 57 4.53 23.25 -17.71
N GLN A 58 5.28 24.34 -17.46
CA GLN A 58 6.64 24.48 -17.94
C GLN A 58 7.56 23.42 -17.30
N ALA A 59 7.43 23.17 -16.00
CA ALA A 59 8.20 22.12 -15.31
C ALA A 59 7.97 20.73 -15.92
N ILE A 60 6.72 20.38 -16.24
CA ILE A 60 6.41 19.10 -16.92
C ILE A 60 7.02 19.04 -18.32
N ILE A 61 6.96 20.14 -19.08
CA ILE A 61 7.56 20.23 -20.43
C ILE A 61 9.06 20.02 -20.34
N ASP A 62 9.77 20.73 -19.46
CA ASP A 62 11.22 20.64 -19.30
C ASP A 62 11.67 19.22 -18.94
N GLU A 63 10.96 18.58 -18.01
CA GLU A 63 11.25 17.19 -17.63
C GLU A 63 10.95 16.18 -18.74
N THR A 64 9.88 16.42 -19.51
CA THR A 64 9.54 15.60 -20.68
C THR A 64 10.57 15.73 -21.78
N GLU A 65 11.12 16.93 -22.00
CA GLU A 65 12.24 17.13 -22.94
C GLU A 65 13.50 16.37 -22.49
N GLU A 66 13.83 16.41 -21.20
CA GLU A 66 14.96 15.64 -20.67
C GLU A 66 14.76 14.12 -20.83
N LEU A 67 13.52 13.63 -20.60
CA LEU A 67 13.16 12.24 -20.84
C LEU A 67 13.30 11.88 -22.33
N THR A 68 12.84 12.76 -23.23
CA THR A 68 12.92 12.57 -24.67
C THR A 68 14.39 12.50 -25.12
N ARG A 69 15.25 13.37 -24.61
CA ARG A 69 16.71 13.30 -24.88
C ARG A 69 17.32 11.98 -24.39
N SER A 70 16.93 11.53 -23.19
CA SER A 70 17.40 10.25 -22.64
C SER A 70 16.89 9.06 -23.45
N SER A 71 15.65 9.11 -23.92
CA SER A 71 15.05 8.11 -24.81
C SER A 71 15.77 8.05 -26.15
N TYR A 72 16.09 9.21 -26.72
CA TYR A 72 16.87 9.29 -27.97
C TYR A 72 18.24 8.62 -27.81
N VAL A 73 18.98 8.92 -26.75
CA VAL A 73 20.30 8.31 -26.48
C VAL A 73 20.19 6.80 -26.34
N LYS A 74 19.16 6.31 -25.62
CA LYS A 74 18.90 4.88 -25.47
C LYS A 74 18.58 4.23 -26.82
N ASN A 75 17.67 4.81 -27.60
CA ASN A 75 17.25 4.25 -28.88
C ASN A 75 18.40 4.29 -29.90
N LYS A 76 19.19 5.38 -29.93
CA LYS A 76 20.40 5.47 -30.78
C LYS A 76 21.39 4.35 -30.44
N PHE A 77 21.65 4.11 -29.15
CA PHE A 77 22.53 3.00 -28.73
C PHE A 77 22.02 1.64 -29.24
N LEU A 78 20.71 1.38 -29.16
CA LEU A 78 20.10 0.14 -29.65
C LEU A 78 20.17 0.03 -31.18
N ILE A 79 19.97 1.13 -31.89
CA ILE A 79 20.08 1.19 -33.37
C ILE A 79 21.52 0.94 -33.80
N ASP A 80 22.50 1.59 -33.17
CA ASP A 80 23.92 1.41 -33.47
C ASP A 80 24.36 -0.06 -33.27
N LEU A 81 23.89 -0.68 -32.17
CA LEU A 81 24.14 -2.09 -31.87
C LEU A 81 23.50 -3.03 -32.92
N ASN A 82 22.25 -2.76 -33.30
CA ASN A 82 21.58 -3.51 -34.35
C ASN A 82 22.25 -3.34 -35.71
N ALA A 83 22.68 -2.14 -36.06
CA ALA A 83 23.44 -1.90 -37.29
C ALA A 83 24.76 -2.70 -37.34
N LEU A 84 25.49 -2.73 -36.20
CA LEU A 84 26.69 -3.54 -36.05
C LEU A 84 26.41 -5.03 -36.26
N ASN A 85 25.33 -5.55 -35.65
CA ASN A 85 24.89 -6.93 -35.83
C ASN A 85 24.60 -7.26 -37.30
N VAL A 86 23.85 -6.37 -38.00
CA VAL A 86 23.48 -6.56 -39.41
C VAL A 86 24.70 -6.53 -40.30
N VAL A 87 25.64 -5.63 -40.08
CA VAL A 87 26.91 -5.56 -40.86
C VAL A 87 27.71 -6.83 -40.65
N THR A 88 27.92 -7.27 -39.43
CA THR A 88 28.67 -8.49 -39.12
C THR A 88 28.01 -9.73 -39.73
N TYR A 89 26.68 -9.82 -39.69
CA TYR A 89 25.92 -10.87 -40.36
C TYR A 89 26.13 -10.90 -41.85
N ASN A 90 25.96 -9.77 -42.52
CA ASN A 90 26.13 -9.69 -43.99
C ASN A 90 27.55 -10.06 -44.42
N PHE A 91 28.56 -9.63 -43.67
CA PHE A 91 29.94 -10.06 -43.88
C PHE A 91 30.09 -11.59 -43.76
N GLY A 92 29.43 -12.19 -42.75
CA GLY A 92 29.41 -13.63 -42.55
C GLY A 92 28.77 -14.38 -43.71
N VAL A 93 27.63 -13.84 -44.25
CA VAL A 93 26.97 -14.42 -45.41
C VAL A 93 27.86 -14.37 -46.64
N LEU A 94 28.47 -13.21 -46.95
CA LEU A 94 29.40 -13.07 -48.08
C LEU A 94 30.60 -14.01 -47.97
N ALA A 95 31.22 -14.09 -46.81
CA ALA A 95 32.34 -15.00 -46.56
C ALA A 95 31.93 -16.48 -46.74
N PHE A 96 30.71 -16.83 -46.27
CA PHE A 96 30.17 -18.18 -46.42
C PHE A 96 29.89 -18.53 -47.90
N ILE A 97 29.30 -17.60 -48.67
CA ILE A 97 29.08 -17.76 -50.13
C ILE A 97 30.43 -17.98 -50.84
N TYR A 98 31.41 -17.13 -50.57
CA TYR A 98 32.75 -17.27 -51.15
C TYR A 98 33.37 -18.64 -50.86
N PHE A 99 33.33 -19.07 -49.62
CA PHE A 99 33.84 -20.38 -49.20
C PHE A 99 33.07 -21.56 -49.86
N ALA A 100 31.74 -21.47 -49.91
CA ALA A 100 30.92 -22.50 -50.53
C ALA A 100 31.17 -22.64 -52.04
N THR A 101 31.34 -21.51 -52.76
CA THR A 101 31.61 -21.50 -54.18
C THR A 101 33.03 -22.00 -54.55
N THR A 102 33.99 -21.80 -53.67
CA THR A 102 35.38 -22.30 -53.85
C THR A 102 35.59 -23.74 -53.47
N SER A 103 34.75 -24.28 -52.58
CA SER A 103 34.91 -25.64 -52.01
C SER A 103 33.97 -26.72 -52.59
N LEU A 104 32.93 -26.32 -53.31
CA LEU A 104 31.84 -27.20 -53.80
C LEU A 104 31.60 -26.98 -55.28
N ASP A 105 31.54 -28.08 -56.06
CA ASP A 105 31.28 -28.07 -57.49
C ASP A 105 29.77 -28.26 -57.86
N ARG A 106 28.88 -28.30 -56.85
CA ARG A 106 27.45 -28.60 -57.04
C ARG A 106 26.60 -27.36 -56.73
N PRO A 107 26.06 -26.61 -57.72
CA PRO A 107 25.31 -25.37 -57.54
C PRO A 107 24.09 -25.50 -56.63
N ASN A 108 23.32 -26.61 -56.79
CA ASN A 108 22.12 -26.85 -55.95
C ASN A 108 22.45 -27.04 -54.47
N MET A 109 23.62 -27.63 -54.15
CA MET A 109 24.07 -27.82 -52.79
C MET A 109 24.54 -26.49 -52.18
N ILE A 110 25.20 -25.65 -52.97
CA ILE A 110 25.61 -24.29 -52.57
C ILE A 110 24.36 -23.46 -52.19
N LEU A 111 23.35 -23.47 -53.02
CA LEU A 111 22.10 -22.75 -52.77
C LEU A 111 21.40 -23.19 -51.49
N ALA A 112 21.32 -24.52 -51.28
CA ALA A 112 20.73 -25.08 -50.07
C ALA A 112 21.48 -24.69 -48.80
N LEU A 113 22.84 -24.75 -48.82
CA LEU A 113 23.68 -24.39 -47.69
C LEU A 113 23.61 -22.90 -47.37
N VAL A 114 23.58 -22.03 -48.38
CA VAL A 114 23.42 -20.59 -48.16
C VAL A 114 22.05 -20.27 -47.58
N ALA A 115 20.99 -20.88 -48.08
CA ALA A 115 19.64 -20.71 -47.53
C ALA A 115 19.57 -21.18 -46.09
N MET A 116 20.14 -22.34 -45.75
CA MET A 116 20.24 -22.83 -44.35
C MET A 116 21.02 -21.88 -43.46
N PHE A 117 22.15 -21.33 -43.92
CA PHE A 117 22.94 -20.36 -43.18
C PHE A 117 22.13 -19.09 -42.85
N ILE A 118 21.40 -18.55 -43.85
CA ILE A 118 20.56 -17.35 -43.69
C ILE A 118 19.45 -17.61 -42.64
N VAL A 119 18.74 -18.72 -42.75
CA VAL A 119 17.62 -19.06 -41.85
C VAL A 119 18.12 -19.32 -40.42
N SER A 120 19.29 -19.96 -40.25
CA SER A 120 19.85 -20.28 -38.93
C SER A 120 20.23 -19.05 -38.11
N PHE A 121 20.31 -17.87 -38.71
CA PHE A 121 20.63 -16.62 -38.02
C PHE A 121 19.43 -15.95 -37.33
N ILE A 122 18.21 -16.23 -37.81
CA ILE A 122 16.98 -15.64 -37.25
C ILE A 122 16.86 -15.83 -35.71
N PRO A 123 17.07 -17.04 -35.15
CA PRO A 123 17.01 -17.22 -33.68
C PRO A 123 18.00 -16.36 -32.90
N ILE A 124 19.17 -16.09 -33.47
CA ILE A 124 20.25 -15.32 -32.79
C ILE A 124 19.88 -13.84 -32.69
N LEU A 125 19.23 -13.26 -33.71
CA LEU A 125 18.72 -11.90 -33.65
C LEU A 125 17.71 -11.74 -32.50
N TYR A 126 16.89 -12.78 -32.22
CA TYR A 126 15.96 -12.78 -31.10
C TYR A 126 16.64 -12.99 -29.73
N MET A 127 17.81 -13.65 -29.68
CA MET A 127 18.52 -13.88 -28.42
C MET A 127 18.97 -12.58 -27.73
N GLY A 128 19.31 -11.53 -28.50
CA GLY A 128 19.65 -10.23 -27.94
C GLY A 128 18.51 -9.60 -27.13
N ASN A 129 17.26 -9.77 -27.57
CA ASN A 129 16.06 -9.31 -26.88
C ASN A 129 15.70 -10.21 -25.69
N LEU A 130 15.99 -11.50 -25.78
CA LEU A 130 15.75 -12.50 -24.72
C LEU A 130 16.52 -12.14 -23.44
N ALA A 131 17.77 -11.74 -23.53
CA ALA A 131 18.58 -11.34 -22.37
C ALA A 131 17.99 -10.14 -21.63
N SER A 132 17.46 -9.16 -22.36
CA SER A 132 16.79 -7.99 -21.76
C SER A 132 15.48 -8.39 -21.10
N THR A 133 14.66 -9.19 -21.78
CA THR A 133 13.38 -9.68 -21.26
C THR A 133 13.57 -10.58 -20.03
N LEU A 134 14.53 -11.50 -20.07
CA LEU A 134 14.89 -12.34 -18.93
C LEU A 134 15.33 -11.50 -17.73
N SER A 135 16.19 -10.51 -17.94
CA SER A 135 16.65 -9.63 -16.85
C SER A 135 15.50 -8.86 -16.20
N GLN A 136 14.55 -8.35 -17.00
CA GLN A 136 13.35 -7.68 -16.47
C GLN A 136 12.43 -8.65 -15.72
N THR A 137 12.21 -9.83 -16.29
CA THR A 137 11.37 -10.88 -15.67
C THR A 137 11.99 -11.36 -14.36
N MET A 138 13.31 -11.58 -14.33
CA MET A 138 14.02 -11.96 -13.10
C MET A 138 13.97 -10.87 -12.02
N ALA A 139 14.11 -9.60 -12.41
CA ALA A 139 14.00 -8.48 -11.47
C ALA A 139 12.58 -8.34 -10.90
N SER A 140 11.56 -8.55 -11.73
CA SER A 140 10.16 -8.57 -11.28
C SER A 140 9.86 -9.81 -10.41
N GLY A 141 10.37 -10.97 -10.82
CA GLY A 141 10.26 -12.20 -10.05
C GLY A 141 10.94 -12.10 -8.68
N LYS A 142 12.11 -11.46 -8.60
CA LYS A 142 12.79 -11.24 -7.32
C LYS A 142 11.95 -10.38 -6.38
N ARG A 143 11.37 -9.28 -6.85
CA ARG A 143 10.46 -8.44 -6.04
C ARG A 143 9.22 -9.21 -5.57
N PHE A 144 8.66 -10.04 -6.44
CA PHE A 144 7.54 -10.90 -6.09
C PHE A 144 7.92 -11.92 -5.01
N LEU A 145 9.09 -12.57 -5.14
CA LEU A 145 9.59 -13.51 -4.15
C LEU A 145 9.94 -12.80 -2.82
N GLU A 146 10.46 -11.58 -2.84
CA GLU A 146 10.70 -10.78 -1.64
C GLU A 146 9.38 -10.51 -0.89
N LEU A 147 8.29 -10.19 -1.62
CA LEU A 147 6.95 -10.04 -1.05
C LEU A 147 6.40 -11.36 -0.49
N MET A 148 6.54 -12.46 -1.24
CA MET A 148 6.08 -13.79 -0.82
C MET A 148 6.86 -14.36 0.37
N ASN A 149 8.13 -13.97 0.51
CA ASN A 149 8.99 -14.41 1.62
C ASN A 149 8.95 -13.44 2.83
N MET A 150 8.09 -12.42 2.81
CA MET A 150 7.85 -11.65 4.03
C MET A 150 7.32 -12.58 5.12
N PRO A 151 7.85 -12.47 6.34
CA PRO A 151 7.38 -13.32 7.43
C PRO A 151 5.88 -13.11 7.62
N GLU A 152 5.13 -14.20 7.56
CA GLU A 152 3.71 -14.17 7.92
C GLU A 152 3.60 -14.03 9.43
N GLU A 153 2.64 -13.23 9.86
CA GLU A 153 2.31 -13.13 11.27
C GLU A 153 1.72 -14.45 11.75
N ASP A 154 2.26 -15.01 12.83
CA ASP A 154 1.70 -16.21 13.45
C ASP A 154 0.29 -15.92 14.01
N GLN A 155 -0.71 -16.51 13.38
CA GLN A 155 -2.12 -16.22 13.68
C GLN A 155 -2.75 -17.14 14.71
N ASN A 156 -2.10 -18.24 15.09
CA ASN A 156 -2.73 -19.32 15.84
C ASN A 156 -1.92 -19.82 17.06
N SER A 157 -0.88 -19.11 17.46
CA SER A 157 -0.04 -19.52 18.60
C SER A 157 -0.12 -18.48 19.71
N GLY A 158 -1.12 -18.58 20.60
CA GLY A 158 -1.21 -17.64 21.69
C GLY A 158 -2.29 -18.00 22.71
N LYS A 159 -2.32 -17.19 23.77
CA LYS A 159 -3.31 -17.33 24.85
C LYS A 159 -4.61 -16.62 24.49
N VAL A 160 -5.72 -17.11 25.02
CA VAL A 160 -7.04 -16.47 24.95
C VAL A 160 -7.26 -15.71 26.26
N VAL A 161 -7.87 -14.54 26.20
CA VAL A 161 -8.15 -13.64 27.33
C VAL A 161 -9.61 -13.17 27.31
N ASP A 162 -10.14 -12.75 28.46
CA ASP A 162 -11.55 -12.35 28.58
C ASP A 162 -11.79 -10.84 28.35
N PHE A 163 -10.72 -10.03 28.24
CA PHE A 163 -10.77 -8.58 28.12
C PHE A 163 -11.41 -7.88 29.34
N ASN A 164 -11.04 -8.28 30.56
CA ASN A 164 -11.52 -7.63 31.78
C ASN A 164 -10.71 -6.38 32.13
N GLU A 165 -9.38 -6.39 31.86
CA GLU A 165 -8.51 -5.27 32.16
C GLU A 165 -7.40 -5.17 31.09
N LEU A 166 -7.23 -3.99 30.53
CA LEU A 166 -6.06 -3.63 29.73
C LEU A 166 -5.17 -2.72 30.58
N LYS A 167 -3.88 -3.08 30.69
CA LYS A 167 -2.92 -2.34 31.47
C LYS A 167 -1.69 -2.02 30.64
N ILE A 168 -1.24 -0.77 30.72
CA ILE A 168 0.01 -0.27 30.17
C ILE A 168 0.90 0.10 31.35
N ASP A 169 2.09 -0.50 31.45
CA ASP A 169 3.05 -0.29 32.51
C ASP A 169 4.35 0.31 31.95
N ASN A 170 4.69 1.54 32.35
CA ASN A 170 5.94 2.23 32.04
C ASN A 170 6.30 2.22 30.56
N LEU A 171 5.30 2.32 29.68
CA LEU A 171 5.48 2.22 28.24
C LEU A 171 6.28 3.41 27.68
N SER A 172 7.42 3.12 27.11
CA SER A 172 8.22 4.04 26.28
C SER A 172 8.39 3.46 24.90
N TYR A 173 8.39 4.29 23.85
CA TYR A 173 8.50 3.82 22.48
C TYR A 173 9.26 4.79 21.60
N SER A 174 10.10 4.26 20.70
CA SER A 174 10.88 5.03 19.75
C SER A 174 10.75 4.50 18.34
N TYR A 175 10.49 5.37 17.36
CA TYR A 175 10.59 5.03 15.92
C TYR A 175 12.03 5.21 15.45
N SER A 176 12.69 4.13 15.08
CA SER A 176 14.08 4.18 14.56
C SER A 176 15.02 5.05 15.42
N GLY A 177 14.90 4.93 16.75
CA GLY A 177 15.71 5.68 17.70
C GLY A 177 15.19 7.09 18.05
N THR A 178 14.10 7.56 17.44
CA THR A 178 13.46 8.83 17.83
C THR A 178 12.38 8.56 18.87
N PRO A 179 12.52 9.09 20.12
CA PRO A 179 11.53 8.86 21.17
C PRO A 179 10.18 9.50 20.82
N VAL A 180 9.09 8.78 21.07
CA VAL A 180 7.71 9.25 20.85
C VAL A 180 6.86 9.11 22.10
N LEU A 181 7.07 8.05 22.89
CA LEU A 181 6.36 7.83 24.15
C LEU A 181 7.39 7.67 25.26
N SER A 182 7.08 8.21 26.44
CA SER A 182 7.94 8.13 27.61
C SER A 182 7.11 7.83 28.86
N ASN A 183 7.38 6.68 29.48
CA ASN A 183 6.83 6.28 30.78
C ASN A 183 5.30 6.40 30.90
N ILE A 184 4.56 5.92 29.91
CA ILE A 184 3.11 5.97 29.90
C ILE A 184 2.54 4.84 30.76
N ASN A 185 1.61 5.21 31.65
CA ASN A 185 0.89 4.30 32.51
C ASN A 185 -0.62 4.50 32.31
N LEU A 186 -1.35 3.40 32.08
CA LEU A 186 -2.80 3.43 31.86
C LEU A 186 -3.42 2.10 32.30
N ILE A 187 -4.57 2.18 32.95
CA ILE A 187 -5.41 1.02 33.28
C ILE A 187 -6.81 1.30 32.77
N ALA A 188 -7.34 0.42 31.93
CA ALA A 188 -8.70 0.44 31.40
C ALA A 188 -9.39 -0.87 31.77
N LYS A 189 -10.54 -0.80 32.44
CA LYS A 189 -11.31 -1.95 32.86
C LYS A 189 -12.55 -2.12 31.98
N LYS A 190 -13.05 -3.35 31.93
CA LYS A 190 -14.34 -3.67 31.32
C LYS A 190 -15.43 -2.78 31.94
N GLY A 191 -16.26 -2.19 31.10
CA GLY A 191 -17.28 -1.24 31.52
C GLY A 191 -16.80 0.20 31.67
N GLU A 192 -15.48 0.49 31.51
CA GLU A 192 -14.93 1.85 31.59
C GLU A 192 -14.64 2.41 30.20
N ILE A 193 -14.87 3.71 30.04
CA ILE A 193 -14.43 4.51 28.90
C ILE A 193 -13.24 5.37 29.34
N ILE A 194 -12.07 5.11 28.79
CA ILE A 194 -10.84 5.86 29.09
C ILE A 194 -10.54 6.85 27.98
N GLY A 195 -10.42 8.14 28.34
CA GLY A 195 -10.00 9.19 27.42
C GLY A 195 -8.48 9.35 27.44
N ILE A 196 -7.88 9.47 26.25
CA ILE A 196 -6.48 9.87 26.09
C ILE A 196 -6.47 11.23 25.39
N SER A 197 -5.90 12.24 26.04
CA SER A 197 -5.80 13.59 25.53
C SER A 197 -4.35 14.10 25.54
N GLY A 198 -4.04 15.11 24.74
CA GLY A 198 -2.71 15.71 24.67
C GLY A 198 -2.51 16.50 23.37
N PRO A 199 -1.41 17.23 23.22
CA PRO A 199 -1.11 18.01 22.01
C PRO A 199 -0.98 17.12 20.78
N SER A 200 -1.08 17.72 19.59
CA SER A 200 -0.82 16.99 18.35
C SER A 200 0.63 16.52 18.29
N GLY A 201 0.84 15.29 17.86
CA GLY A 201 2.20 14.70 17.76
C GLY A 201 2.75 14.07 19.05
N CYS A 202 2.06 14.14 20.21
CA CYS A 202 2.54 13.54 21.48
C CYS A 202 2.41 12.00 21.55
N GLY A 203 2.13 11.31 20.46
CA GLY A 203 2.13 9.84 20.43
C GLY A 203 0.78 9.14 20.71
N LYS A 204 -0.35 9.87 20.79
CA LYS A 204 -1.68 9.25 21.03
C LYS A 204 -2.02 8.09 20.09
N SER A 205 -1.93 8.33 18.79
CA SER A 205 -2.18 7.30 17.78
C SER A 205 -1.12 6.18 17.79
N THR A 206 0.07 6.45 18.32
CA THR A 206 1.10 5.43 18.51
C THR A 206 0.70 4.43 19.58
N ILE A 207 0.12 4.89 20.69
CA ILE A 207 -0.43 4.01 21.73
C ILE A 207 -1.52 3.10 21.13
N ALA A 208 -2.48 3.67 20.39
CA ALA A 208 -3.53 2.90 19.74
C ALA A 208 -2.96 1.83 18.79
N LYS A 209 -1.95 2.19 18.00
CA LYS A 209 -1.30 1.26 17.06
C LYS A 209 -0.52 0.16 17.76
N LEU A 210 0.14 0.46 18.89
CA LEU A 210 0.83 -0.53 19.73
C LEU A 210 -0.18 -1.52 20.36
N ILE A 211 -1.27 -1.02 20.97
CA ILE A 211 -2.31 -1.88 21.51
C ILE A 211 -2.90 -2.80 20.44
N MET A 212 -3.12 -2.28 19.22
CA MET A 212 -3.68 -3.05 18.10
C MET A 212 -2.67 -3.94 17.37
N LYS A 213 -1.41 -3.99 17.82
CA LYS A 213 -0.32 -4.72 17.16
C LYS A 213 -0.12 -4.31 15.68
N PHE A 214 -0.38 -3.05 15.32
CA PHE A 214 -0.21 -2.54 13.95
C PHE A 214 1.21 -2.08 13.65
N ILE A 215 2.00 -1.88 14.70
CA ILE A 215 3.44 -1.55 14.60
C ILE A 215 4.21 -2.53 15.47
N SER A 216 5.47 -2.78 15.06
CA SER A 216 6.36 -3.66 15.82
C SER A 216 6.59 -3.12 17.23
N ASP A 217 6.73 -4.01 18.19
CA ASP A 217 7.20 -3.74 19.55
C ASP A 217 8.71 -3.48 19.62
N GLU A 218 9.42 -3.57 18.50
CA GLU A 218 10.83 -3.21 18.41
C GLU A 218 11.04 -1.74 18.77
N GLY A 219 11.86 -1.48 19.79
CA GLY A 219 12.03 -0.14 20.38
C GLY A 219 11.00 0.22 21.44
N MET A 220 10.19 -0.73 21.90
CA MET A 220 9.30 -0.61 23.06
C MET A 220 10.04 -1.02 24.34
N ASP A 221 9.89 -0.21 25.38
CA ASP A 221 10.25 -0.51 26.75
C ASP A 221 8.99 -0.43 27.63
N GLY A 222 8.91 -1.21 28.69
CA GLY A 222 7.69 -1.42 29.43
C GLY A 222 6.84 -2.56 28.86
N ARG A 223 5.55 -2.61 29.16
CA ARG A 223 4.66 -3.68 28.70
C ARG A 223 3.21 -3.25 28.55
N ILE A 224 2.50 -3.95 27.67
CA ILE A 224 1.05 -3.87 27.51
C ILE A 224 0.49 -5.26 27.82
N THR A 225 -0.46 -5.34 28.75
CA THR A 225 -1.09 -6.61 29.15
C THR A 225 -2.60 -6.53 29.06
N ILE A 226 -3.25 -7.67 28.76
CA ILE A 226 -4.69 -7.86 28.91
C ILE A 226 -4.89 -9.04 29.87
N ASP A 227 -5.64 -8.83 30.94
CA ASP A 227 -5.87 -9.81 32.00
C ASP A 227 -4.55 -10.42 32.56
N ASN A 228 -3.52 -9.57 32.74
CA ASN A 228 -2.15 -9.94 33.13
C ASN A 228 -1.38 -10.84 32.11
N VAL A 229 -1.91 -11.07 30.92
CA VAL A 229 -1.21 -11.73 29.82
C VAL A 229 -0.56 -10.67 28.94
N ASP A 230 0.74 -10.85 28.63
CA ASP A 230 1.42 -9.93 27.73
C ASP A 230 0.74 -9.92 26.35
N LEU A 231 0.63 -8.73 25.77
CA LEU A 231 -0.04 -8.57 24.48
C LEU A 231 0.63 -9.41 23.38
N ALA A 232 1.95 -9.59 23.45
CA ALA A 232 2.71 -10.42 22.52
C ALA A 232 2.32 -11.91 22.60
N ASP A 233 1.92 -12.40 23.79
CA ASP A 233 1.54 -13.79 24.04
C ASP A 233 0.09 -14.12 23.66
N ILE A 234 -0.74 -13.11 23.33
CA ILE A 234 -2.15 -13.31 22.97
C ILE A 234 -2.24 -13.75 21.51
N ASP A 235 -3.06 -14.77 21.23
CA ASP A 235 -3.36 -15.22 19.88
C ASP A 235 -3.84 -14.06 19.00
N ASN A 236 -3.16 -13.82 17.87
CA ASN A 236 -3.40 -12.66 17.03
C ASN A 236 -4.77 -12.68 16.35
N ARG A 237 -5.22 -13.85 15.92
CA ARG A 237 -6.53 -13.99 15.29
C ARG A 237 -7.64 -13.74 16.31
N TYR A 238 -7.56 -14.39 17.48
CA TYR A 238 -8.51 -14.18 18.55
C TYR A 238 -8.55 -12.73 19.02
N PHE A 239 -7.38 -12.07 19.14
CA PHE A 239 -7.28 -10.66 19.51
C PHE A 239 -8.01 -9.77 18.51
N ARG A 240 -7.79 -9.98 17.19
CA ARG A 240 -8.43 -9.18 16.12
C ARG A 240 -9.93 -9.43 16.00
N GLU A 241 -10.40 -10.65 16.24
CA GLU A 241 -11.83 -10.97 16.27
C GLU A 241 -12.54 -10.26 17.43
N ASN A 242 -11.85 -9.96 18.54
CA ASN A 242 -12.39 -9.34 19.73
C ASN A 242 -11.99 -7.87 19.94
N SER A 243 -11.28 -7.27 19.01
CA SER A 243 -10.85 -5.87 19.08
C SER A 243 -11.20 -5.09 17.82
N SER A 244 -11.52 -3.81 17.99
CA SER A 244 -11.78 -2.89 16.87
C SER A 244 -11.12 -1.55 17.11
N ILE A 245 -10.60 -0.96 16.04
CA ILE A 245 -10.11 0.42 16.05
C ILE A 245 -10.77 1.21 14.94
N ILE A 246 -11.15 2.44 15.24
CA ILE A 246 -11.62 3.43 14.27
C ILE A 246 -10.59 4.52 14.22
N LEU A 247 -9.90 4.62 13.10
CA LEU A 247 -8.88 5.64 12.85
C LEU A 247 -9.50 6.94 12.36
N GLN A 248 -8.80 8.05 12.52
CA GLN A 248 -9.19 9.37 12.02
C GLN A 248 -9.52 9.34 10.53
N ASP A 249 -8.67 8.71 9.72
CA ASP A 249 -8.87 8.51 8.28
C ASP A 249 -9.26 7.05 8.01
N SER A 250 -10.53 6.74 8.22
CA SER A 250 -11.05 5.41 7.95
C SER A 250 -11.27 5.18 6.46
N TYR A 251 -10.82 4.04 5.95
CA TYR A 251 -10.97 3.66 4.54
C TYR A 251 -12.32 2.98 4.27
N LEU A 252 -12.99 3.39 3.19
CA LEU A 252 -14.15 2.68 2.65
C LEU A 252 -13.77 1.98 1.35
N PHE A 253 -14.06 0.69 1.29
CA PHE A 253 -13.88 -0.11 0.08
C PHE A 253 -14.93 0.26 -0.97
N ASN A 254 -14.58 0.16 -2.24
CA ASN A 254 -15.54 0.33 -3.34
C ASN A 254 -16.49 -0.86 -3.39
N ALA A 255 -17.43 -0.90 -2.47
CA ALA A 255 -18.35 -2.01 -2.21
C ALA A 255 -19.67 -1.47 -1.66
N THR A 256 -20.63 -2.34 -1.35
CA THR A 256 -21.89 -1.91 -0.76
C THR A 256 -21.72 -1.40 0.67
N ILE A 257 -22.69 -0.62 1.16
CA ILE A 257 -22.71 -0.15 2.56
C ILE A 257 -22.61 -1.33 3.52
N ARG A 258 -23.42 -2.37 3.30
CA ARG A 258 -23.42 -3.57 4.16
C ARG A 258 -22.07 -4.29 4.12
N ASP A 259 -21.46 -4.45 2.94
CA ASP A 259 -20.17 -5.13 2.80
C ASP A 259 -19.04 -4.32 3.46
N ASN A 260 -19.16 -2.98 3.47
CA ASN A 260 -18.26 -2.12 4.22
C ASN A 260 -18.44 -2.23 5.73
N ILE A 261 -19.65 -2.51 6.22
CA ILE A 261 -19.92 -2.63 7.66
C ILE A 261 -19.57 -4.04 8.17
N ASN A 262 -20.02 -5.11 7.48
CA ASN A 262 -19.75 -6.49 7.90
C ASN A 262 -18.40 -7.03 7.42
N PHE A 263 -17.60 -6.21 6.77
CA PHE A 263 -16.26 -6.55 6.27
C PHE A 263 -16.23 -7.77 5.33
N PHE A 264 -17.22 -7.83 4.43
CA PHE A 264 -17.37 -8.89 3.42
C PHE A 264 -17.67 -10.29 3.99
N ASP A 265 -18.12 -10.38 5.24
CA ASP A 265 -18.59 -11.64 5.79
C ASP A 265 -19.79 -12.15 4.98
N LYS A 266 -19.82 -13.46 4.72
CA LYS A 266 -20.90 -14.12 3.97
C LYS A 266 -22.18 -14.18 4.76
N ASP A 267 -22.08 -14.26 6.08
CA ASP A 267 -23.19 -14.42 7.01
C ASP A 267 -23.62 -13.07 7.59
N LEU A 268 -24.34 -12.30 6.79
CA LEU A 268 -24.87 -11.00 7.21
C LEU A 268 -25.97 -11.13 8.27
N ASP A 269 -25.70 -10.68 9.49
CA ASP A 269 -26.74 -10.46 10.51
C ASP A 269 -27.45 -9.12 10.27
N LYS A 270 -28.69 -9.22 9.77
CA LYS A 270 -29.52 -8.03 9.46
C LYS A 270 -29.92 -7.24 10.69
N ASN A 271 -30.05 -7.87 11.85
CA ASN A 271 -30.41 -7.19 13.07
C ASN A 271 -29.23 -6.37 13.57
N ARG A 272 -28.04 -6.96 13.65
CA ARG A 272 -26.80 -6.24 13.97
C ARG A 272 -26.53 -5.09 13.01
N LEU A 273 -26.75 -5.29 11.69
CA LEU A 273 -26.61 -4.21 10.70
C LEU A 273 -27.60 -3.06 10.97
N SER A 274 -28.87 -3.38 11.23
CA SER A 274 -29.88 -2.36 11.55
C SER A 274 -29.55 -1.59 12.83
N ASP A 275 -29.07 -2.26 13.86
CA ASP A 275 -28.67 -1.66 15.13
C ASP A 275 -27.41 -0.78 14.95
N ALA A 276 -26.39 -1.26 14.24
CA ALA A 276 -25.20 -0.47 13.92
C ALA A 276 -25.56 0.83 13.15
N LEU A 277 -26.44 0.74 12.16
CA LEU A 277 -26.92 1.91 11.42
C LEU A 277 -27.74 2.87 12.29
N ARG A 278 -28.50 2.37 13.25
CA ARG A 278 -29.26 3.16 14.22
C ARG A 278 -28.32 3.89 15.18
N HIS A 279 -27.36 3.20 15.79
CA HIS A 279 -26.41 3.77 16.74
C HIS A 279 -25.53 4.86 16.14
N THR A 280 -25.31 4.81 14.81
CA THR A 280 -24.53 5.81 14.10
C THR A 280 -25.38 6.85 13.37
N ASN A 281 -26.69 6.91 13.65
CA ASN A 281 -27.62 7.82 12.99
C ASN A 281 -27.56 7.76 11.44
N LEU A 282 -27.31 6.58 10.89
CA LEU A 282 -27.23 6.35 9.43
C LEU A 282 -28.49 5.70 8.87
N LYS A 283 -29.41 5.18 9.71
CA LYS A 283 -30.57 4.41 9.27
C LYS A 283 -31.43 5.17 8.27
N ASN A 284 -31.77 6.43 8.57
CA ASN A 284 -32.61 7.26 7.69
C ASN A 284 -31.90 7.57 6.37
N PHE A 285 -30.60 7.86 6.43
CA PHE A 285 -29.80 8.08 5.22
C PHE A 285 -29.79 6.83 4.33
N VAL A 286 -29.47 5.66 4.89
CA VAL A 286 -29.39 4.41 4.13
C VAL A 286 -30.74 4.02 3.53
N THR A 287 -31.84 4.19 4.27
CA THR A 287 -33.20 3.90 3.76
C THR A 287 -33.63 4.86 2.66
N SER A 288 -33.09 6.08 2.61
CA SER A 288 -33.37 7.06 1.54
C SER A 288 -32.67 6.76 0.20
N LEU A 289 -31.66 5.91 0.22
CA LEU A 289 -30.91 5.53 -0.97
C LEU A 289 -31.71 4.54 -1.85
N LYS A 290 -31.52 4.62 -3.18
CA LYS A 290 -32.26 3.75 -4.14
C LYS A 290 -32.05 2.26 -3.87
N ARG A 291 -30.82 1.85 -3.52
CA ARG A 291 -30.45 0.46 -3.24
C ARG A 291 -30.28 0.18 -1.76
N GLN A 292 -30.58 1.15 -0.89
CA GLN A 292 -30.45 1.06 0.57
C GLN A 292 -29.06 0.59 1.00
N ASP A 293 -28.97 -0.45 1.83
CA ASP A 293 -27.72 -1.06 2.29
C ASP A 293 -26.86 -1.69 1.17
N LYS A 294 -27.46 -1.92 -0.01
CA LYS A 294 -26.78 -2.40 -1.22
C LYS A 294 -26.22 -1.28 -2.10
N GLU A 295 -26.34 -0.01 -1.69
CA GLU A 295 -25.74 1.12 -2.40
C GLU A 295 -24.22 1.01 -2.34
N ILE A 296 -23.55 1.24 -3.49
CA ILE A 296 -22.09 1.19 -3.59
C ILE A 296 -21.51 2.51 -3.09
N VAL A 297 -20.59 2.41 -2.16
CA VAL A 297 -19.83 3.52 -1.58
C VAL A 297 -18.34 3.21 -1.67
N GLY A 298 -17.47 4.22 -1.56
CA GLY A 298 -16.01 4.01 -1.59
C GLY A 298 -15.26 5.32 -1.52
N GLU A 299 -13.94 5.26 -1.49
CA GLU A 299 -13.05 6.41 -1.34
C GLU A 299 -13.28 7.49 -2.41
N ARG A 300 -13.63 7.08 -3.64
CA ARG A 300 -13.90 7.98 -4.78
C ARG A 300 -15.37 8.24 -5.02
N SER A 301 -16.24 7.80 -4.13
CA SER A 301 -17.68 7.98 -4.28
C SER A 301 -18.07 9.41 -3.90
N SER A 302 -18.70 10.14 -4.82
CA SER A 302 -19.23 11.49 -4.57
C SER A 302 -20.58 11.48 -3.84
N ASN A 303 -21.14 10.32 -3.54
CA ASN A 303 -22.50 10.14 -3.02
C ASN A 303 -22.60 10.07 -1.48
N ILE A 304 -21.47 10.18 -0.77
CA ILE A 304 -21.43 10.23 0.70
C ILE A 304 -20.53 11.37 1.19
N SER A 305 -20.97 12.03 2.27
CA SER A 305 -20.18 13.08 2.93
C SER A 305 -19.07 12.48 3.81
N SER A 306 -18.05 13.30 4.18
CA SER A 306 -16.99 12.89 5.11
C SER A 306 -17.54 12.41 6.45
N GLY A 307 -18.56 13.10 7.00
CA GLY A 307 -19.23 12.67 8.23
C GLY A 307 -20.00 11.36 8.08
N GLN A 308 -20.64 11.10 6.94
CA GLN A 308 -21.29 9.81 6.67
C GLN A 308 -20.24 8.69 6.54
N LYS A 309 -19.12 8.95 5.86
CA LYS A 309 -18.00 8.03 5.77
C LYS A 309 -17.49 7.64 7.15
N GLN A 310 -17.28 8.61 8.01
CA GLN A 310 -16.80 8.39 9.37
C GLN A 310 -17.82 7.60 10.21
N ARG A 311 -19.11 7.93 10.13
CA ARG A 311 -20.18 7.18 10.81
C ARG A 311 -20.30 5.75 10.30
N LEU A 312 -20.08 5.47 9.01
CA LEU A 312 -20.00 4.10 8.49
C LEU A 312 -18.84 3.31 9.09
N SER A 313 -17.72 3.97 9.32
CA SER A 313 -16.57 3.34 9.99
C SER A 313 -16.84 3.04 11.45
N VAL A 314 -17.56 3.94 12.15
CA VAL A 314 -18.03 3.69 13.51
C VAL A 314 -19.07 2.54 13.53
N ALA A 315 -19.93 2.43 12.52
CA ALA A 315 -20.91 1.34 12.42
C ALA A 315 -20.27 -0.05 12.36
N ARG A 316 -19.03 -0.16 11.81
CA ARG A 316 -18.25 -1.42 11.82
C ARG A 316 -18.04 -1.96 13.24
N SER A 317 -17.68 -1.07 14.18
CA SER A 317 -17.41 -1.48 15.56
C SER A 317 -18.66 -1.93 16.30
N PHE A 318 -19.80 -1.31 16.02
CA PHE A 318 -21.07 -1.76 16.58
C PHE A 318 -21.55 -3.08 15.97
N TYR A 319 -21.27 -3.32 14.69
CA TYR A 319 -21.62 -4.58 14.04
C TYR A 319 -20.77 -5.75 14.56
N ASN A 320 -19.44 -5.54 14.71
CA ASN A 320 -18.51 -6.57 15.17
C ASN A 320 -18.63 -6.91 16.65
N ASP A 321 -19.26 -6.04 17.46
CA ASP A 321 -19.45 -6.22 18.90
C ASP A 321 -18.16 -6.59 19.66
N SER A 322 -17.08 -5.86 19.36
CA SER A 322 -15.74 -6.12 19.90
C SER A 322 -15.66 -5.84 21.40
N LYS A 323 -14.90 -6.64 22.15
CA LYS A 323 -14.64 -6.49 23.59
C LYS A 323 -13.65 -5.34 23.90
N LEU A 324 -12.74 -5.04 22.98
CA LEU A 324 -11.86 -3.88 23.04
C LEU A 324 -12.18 -2.94 21.87
N LEU A 325 -12.50 -1.71 22.17
CA LEU A 325 -12.81 -0.67 21.20
C LEU A 325 -11.90 0.54 21.40
N ILE A 326 -11.21 0.94 20.32
CA ILE A 326 -10.38 2.15 20.31
C ILE A 326 -10.93 3.12 19.27
N LEU A 327 -11.13 4.38 19.65
CA LEU A 327 -11.54 5.45 18.77
C LEU A 327 -10.41 6.49 18.71
N ASP A 328 -9.74 6.62 17.57
CA ASP A 328 -8.68 7.61 17.35
C ASP A 328 -9.21 8.77 16.51
N GLU A 329 -9.60 9.87 17.19
CA GLU A 329 -10.26 11.06 16.62
C GLU A 329 -11.46 10.74 15.72
N ALA A 330 -12.15 9.65 16.03
CA ALA A 330 -13.19 9.08 15.18
C ALA A 330 -14.48 9.92 15.05
N THR A 331 -14.65 10.98 15.83
CA THR A 331 -15.81 11.88 15.78
C THR A 331 -15.48 13.27 15.25
N ALA A 332 -14.21 13.56 14.87
CA ALA A 332 -13.75 14.91 14.53
C ALA A 332 -14.48 15.55 13.34
N ASN A 333 -14.94 14.76 12.36
CA ASN A 333 -15.63 15.24 11.16
C ASN A 333 -17.13 14.91 11.14
N ILE A 334 -17.71 14.56 12.29
CA ILE A 334 -19.13 14.25 12.43
C ILE A 334 -19.86 15.54 12.88
N ASP A 335 -21.08 15.75 12.39
CA ASP A 335 -21.92 16.84 12.87
C ASP A 335 -22.34 16.61 14.33
N ILE A 336 -22.57 17.69 15.08
CA ILE A 336 -22.82 17.65 16.54
C ILE A 336 -23.96 16.69 16.93
N PHE A 337 -25.05 16.68 16.16
CA PHE A 337 -26.18 15.79 16.49
C PHE A 337 -25.81 14.32 16.33
N SER A 338 -25.13 13.98 15.26
CA SER A 338 -24.64 12.61 15.00
C SER A 338 -23.54 12.21 15.98
N GLU A 339 -22.66 13.15 16.38
CA GLU A 339 -21.67 12.89 17.44
C GLU A 339 -22.35 12.52 18.75
N ILE A 340 -23.34 13.28 19.19
CA ILE A 340 -24.08 13.02 20.43
C ILE A 340 -24.74 11.63 20.39
N GLU A 341 -25.33 11.23 19.27
CA GLU A 341 -25.96 9.90 19.15
C GLU A 341 -24.93 8.77 19.21
N VAL A 342 -23.77 8.94 18.56
CA VAL A 342 -22.65 7.98 18.66
C VAL A 342 -22.13 7.88 20.09
N LEU A 343 -21.91 9.01 20.78
CA LEU A 343 -21.44 9.04 22.15
C LEU A 343 -22.42 8.38 23.12
N LYS A 344 -23.72 8.66 22.99
CA LYS A 344 -24.77 7.96 23.78
C LYS A 344 -24.78 6.46 23.52
N ALA A 345 -24.61 6.05 22.25
CA ALA A 345 -24.56 4.63 21.91
C ALA A 345 -23.32 3.94 22.49
N LEU A 346 -22.17 4.61 22.52
CA LEU A 346 -20.96 4.09 23.17
C LEU A 346 -21.18 3.94 24.68
N GLU A 347 -21.75 4.94 25.34
CA GLU A 347 -22.02 4.91 26.76
C GLU A 347 -23.05 3.81 27.13
N ALA A 348 -24.10 3.65 26.33
CA ALA A 348 -25.11 2.63 26.54
C ALA A 348 -24.62 1.18 26.32
N ASN A 349 -23.52 0.99 25.55
CA ASN A 349 -23.00 -0.34 25.24
C ASN A 349 -21.60 -0.58 25.85
N LYS A 350 -21.22 0.16 26.92
CA LYS A 350 -19.88 0.06 27.51
C LYS A 350 -19.71 -1.14 28.47
N GLU A 351 -20.78 -1.67 29.06
CA GLU A 351 -20.71 -2.63 30.19
C GLU A 351 -19.85 -3.88 29.88
N ASP A 352 -19.90 -4.37 28.64
CA ASP A 352 -19.17 -5.58 28.25
C ASP A 352 -17.86 -5.30 27.48
N LYS A 353 -17.41 -4.06 27.46
CA LYS A 353 -16.25 -3.61 26.62
C LYS A 353 -15.25 -2.79 27.41
N ILE A 354 -14.00 -2.85 26.99
CA ILE A 354 -12.98 -1.85 27.30
C ILE A 354 -13.01 -0.83 26.17
N THR A 355 -13.25 0.44 26.48
CA THR A 355 -13.31 1.50 25.45
C THR A 355 -12.23 2.55 25.71
N ILE A 356 -11.44 2.83 24.70
CA ILE A 356 -10.40 3.88 24.73
C ILE A 356 -10.75 4.93 23.67
N ILE A 357 -10.84 6.18 24.08
CA ILE A 357 -11.15 7.31 23.19
C ILE A 357 -9.97 8.25 23.18
N ILE A 358 -9.35 8.42 22.02
CA ILE A 358 -8.33 9.43 21.77
C ILE A 358 -9.02 10.64 21.13
N SER A 359 -9.01 11.76 21.83
CA SER A 359 -9.63 12.98 21.32
C SER A 359 -9.00 14.23 21.96
N HIS A 360 -9.08 15.34 21.22
CA HIS A 360 -8.82 16.68 21.75
C HIS A 360 -10.14 17.44 22.01
N ASN A 361 -11.29 16.87 21.60
CA ASN A 361 -12.60 17.48 21.74
C ASN A 361 -13.19 17.22 23.14
N LYS A 362 -13.56 18.30 23.84
CA LYS A 362 -14.12 18.22 25.19
C LYS A 362 -15.47 17.51 25.23
N SER A 363 -16.28 17.61 24.18
CA SER A 363 -17.57 16.90 24.09
C SER A 363 -17.38 15.39 24.07
N THR A 364 -16.44 14.91 23.25
CA THR A 364 -16.10 13.48 23.18
C THR A 364 -15.51 12.96 24.48
N LEU A 365 -14.67 13.75 25.15
CA LEU A 365 -14.06 13.36 26.44
C LEU A 365 -15.04 13.42 27.63
N SER A 366 -16.19 14.05 27.48
CA SER A 366 -17.16 14.19 28.59
C SER A 366 -17.82 12.89 29.02
N ILE A 367 -17.84 11.87 28.14
CA ILE A 367 -18.36 10.54 28.45
C ILE A 367 -17.31 9.60 29.05
N CYS A 368 -16.05 10.03 29.15
CA CYS A 368 -14.97 9.22 29.68
C CYS A 368 -15.02 9.17 31.22
N ASP A 369 -14.94 7.97 31.78
CA ASP A 369 -14.87 7.74 33.23
C ASP A 369 -13.55 8.24 33.83
N LYS A 370 -12.45 8.19 33.03
CA LYS A 370 -11.11 8.69 33.37
C LYS A 370 -10.45 9.30 32.14
N ILE A 371 -9.61 10.32 32.34
CA ILE A 371 -8.83 10.95 31.28
C ILE A 371 -7.35 10.92 31.63
N VAL A 372 -6.55 10.32 30.75
CA VAL A 372 -5.09 10.32 30.80
C VAL A 372 -4.59 11.44 29.88
N LYS A 373 -3.81 12.35 30.43
CA LYS A 373 -3.19 13.42 29.65
C LYS A 373 -1.75 13.02 29.32
N LEU A 374 -1.43 13.03 28.02
CA LEU A 374 -0.06 12.88 27.55
C LEU A 374 0.60 14.25 27.52
N GLU A 375 1.79 14.33 28.07
CA GLU A 375 2.67 15.49 27.97
C GLU A 375 3.50 15.33 26.70
N GLY A 376 3.71 16.41 25.96
CA GLY A 376 4.47 16.40 24.72
C GLY A 376 5.98 16.41 24.96
#